data_188f4d03fae3f46441b4897e23888e02
#
_entry.id   188f4d03fae3f46441b4897e23888e02
#
_cell.length_a   1.000
_cell.length_b   1.000
_cell.length_c   1.000
_cell.angle_alpha   90.00
_cell.angle_beta   90.00
_cell.angle_gamma   90.00
#
_symmetry.space_group_name_H-M   'P 1'
#
loop_
_entity.id
_entity.type
_entity.pdbx_description
1 polymer ?
#
loop_
_entity_poly.entity_id
_entity_poly.type
_entity_poly.pdbx_seq_one_letter_code
_entity_poly.pdbx_strand_id
1 'polypeptide(L)'
;MTDMTLRPDITVAAIHGKAPRIHSSAFIAPGCRIIGDVEIGPDVSIWYNCVIRADVNRVVIGARTNIQDGSVVHCDSPKPGRPEGYPTVIGEDVLIGHMAMVHGCTLHDHAFVGLGSIVIDGCTIESDGMLAAGAMLTAGKVIGARQLWMGRPAKYTRDLDDGTIAAHRASVARYVINGRDHAAALDAKG
;
A
#
# COMPACT_ATOMS: atom_id res chain seq x y z
N MET A 1 0.12 5.03 -24.92
CA MET A 1 -0.33 3.96 -24.02
C MET A 1 0.59 2.79 -24.30
N THR A 2 1.61 2.60 -23.49
CA THR A 2 2.52 1.46 -23.62
C THR A 2 1.72 0.25 -23.16
N ASP A 3 1.55 -0.70 -24.07
CA ASP A 3 0.98 -2.01 -23.81
C ASP A 3 1.83 -2.68 -22.72
N MET A 4 1.41 -2.53 -21.46
CA MET A 4 1.93 -3.39 -20.42
C MET A 4 1.43 -4.79 -20.77
N THR A 5 2.32 -5.60 -21.36
CA THR A 5 2.07 -7.04 -21.52
C THR A 5 1.87 -7.60 -20.12
N LEU A 6 0.61 -7.58 -19.67
CA LEU A 6 0.23 -8.14 -18.38
C LEU A 6 0.61 -9.61 -18.40
N ARG A 7 1.48 -9.99 -17.50
CA ARG A 7 1.83 -11.40 -17.31
C ARG A 7 0.55 -12.20 -17.09
N PRO A 8 0.44 -13.42 -17.66
CA PRO A 8 -0.85 -14.16 -17.76
C PRO A 8 -1.58 -14.37 -16.43
N ASP A 9 -0.89 -14.28 -15.32
CA ASP A 9 -1.40 -14.50 -13.96
C ASP A 9 -1.73 -13.22 -13.19
N ILE A 10 -1.61 -12.03 -13.82
CA ILE A 10 -2.02 -10.75 -13.25
C ILE A 10 -3.43 -10.43 -13.76
N THR A 11 -4.33 -10.05 -12.86
CA THR A 11 -5.65 -9.54 -13.23
C THR A 11 -5.70 -8.03 -13.06
N VAL A 12 -5.97 -7.30 -14.15
CA VAL A 12 -6.33 -5.89 -14.11
C VAL A 12 -7.74 -5.76 -14.69
N ALA A 13 -8.70 -5.30 -13.89
CA ALA A 13 -10.10 -5.31 -14.29
C ALA A 13 -10.78 -3.97 -14.00
N ALA A 14 -11.54 -3.49 -14.98
CA ALA A 14 -12.48 -2.40 -14.79
C ALA A 14 -13.74 -2.89 -14.07
N ILE A 15 -14.28 -2.04 -13.19
CA ILE A 15 -15.59 -2.26 -12.57
C ILE A 15 -16.33 -0.93 -12.48
N HIS A 16 -17.64 -0.95 -12.72
CA HIS A 16 -18.48 0.27 -12.74
C HIS A 16 -17.93 1.39 -13.65
N GLY A 17 -17.33 1.02 -14.80
CA GLY A 17 -16.76 1.96 -15.76
C GLY A 17 -15.42 2.59 -15.35
N LYS A 18 -14.85 2.19 -14.23
CA LYS A 18 -13.54 2.66 -13.74
C LYS A 18 -12.50 1.57 -13.89
N ALA A 19 -11.39 1.89 -14.53
CA ALA A 19 -10.26 0.99 -14.77
C ALA A 19 -9.01 1.46 -14.03
N PRO A 20 -8.15 0.54 -13.57
CA PRO A 20 -6.88 0.90 -12.96
C PRO A 20 -6.00 1.72 -13.90
N ARG A 21 -5.34 2.74 -13.36
CA ARG A 21 -4.31 3.54 -14.00
C ARG A 21 -2.96 3.20 -13.35
N ILE A 22 -2.13 2.50 -14.08
CA ILE A 22 -0.85 2.00 -13.58
C ILE A 22 0.28 2.69 -14.35
N HIS A 23 1.21 3.31 -13.61
CA HIS A 23 2.39 3.94 -14.25
C HIS A 23 3.27 2.85 -14.87
N SER A 24 3.88 3.16 -16.03
CA SER A 24 4.67 2.19 -16.82
C SER A 24 5.94 1.69 -16.12
N SER A 25 6.47 2.43 -15.13
CA SER A 25 7.61 2.01 -14.32
C SER A 25 7.22 1.20 -13.08
N ALA A 26 5.92 1.02 -12.80
CA ALA A 26 5.48 0.23 -11.66
C ALA A 26 5.73 -1.27 -11.90
N PHE A 27 6.24 -1.96 -10.89
CA PHE A 27 6.37 -3.40 -10.88
C PHE A 27 5.12 -4.04 -10.28
N ILE A 28 4.45 -4.90 -11.06
CA ILE A 28 3.33 -5.72 -10.59
C ILE A 28 3.75 -7.18 -10.69
N ALA A 29 3.88 -7.84 -9.54
CA ALA A 29 4.30 -9.23 -9.48
C ALA A 29 3.18 -10.19 -9.88
N PRO A 30 3.53 -11.41 -10.33
CA PRO A 30 2.60 -12.51 -10.55
C PRO A 30 1.62 -12.75 -9.41
N GLY A 31 0.38 -13.16 -9.77
CA GLY A 31 -0.67 -13.46 -8.80
C GLY A 31 -1.46 -12.24 -8.31
N CYS A 32 -1.07 -11.01 -8.67
CA CYS A 32 -1.76 -9.81 -8.23
C CYS A 32 -3.12 -9.62 -8.90
N ARG A 33 -4.05 -8.98 -8.16
CA ARG A 33 -5.38 -8.58 -8.63
C ARG A 33 -5.54 -7.08 -8.38
N ILE A 34 -5.72 -6.29 -9.46
CA ILE A 34 -5.89 -4.83 -9.40
C ILE A 34 -7.21 -4.47 -10.06
N ILE A 35 -8.17 -3.99 -9.28
CA ILE A 35 -9.58 -3.92 -9.70
C ILE A 35 -10.17 -2.55 -9.37
N GLY A 36 -10.82 -1.91 -10.35
CA GLY A 36 -11.61 -0.70 -10.18
C GLY A 36 -10.82 0.60 -10.24
N ASP A 37 -11.24 1.60 -9.45
CA ASP A 37 -10.66 2.96 -9.43
C ASP A 37 -9.33 3.01 -8.65
N VAL A 38 -8.33 2.35 -9.19
CA VAL A 38 -6.97 2.28 -8.62
C VAL A 38 -6.04 3.17 -9.42
N GLU A 39 -5.24 3.97 -8.72
CA GLU A 39 -4.13 4.74 -9.29
C GLU A 39 -2.82 4.30 -8.66
N ILE A 40 -1.85 3.90 -9.50
CA ILE A 40 -0.53 3.42 -9.08
C ILE A 40 0.53 4.30 -9.72
N GLY A 41 1.30 4.99 -8.86
CA GLY A 41 2.35 5.93 -9.24
C GLY A 41 3.62 5.29 -9.76
N PRO A 42 4.62 6.12 -10.14
CA PRO A 42 5.89 5.65 -10.68
C PRO A 42 6.71 4.88 -9.63
N ASP A 43 7.45 3.88 -10.11
CA ASP A 43 8.36 3.03 -9.32
C ASP A 43 7.72 2.34 -8.10
N VAL A 44 6.39 2.28 -8.05
CA VAL A 44 5.66 1.46 -7.08
C VAL A 44 5.96 -0.02 -7.34
N SER A 45 6.07 -0.82 -6.29
CA SER A 45 6.17 -2.28 -6.40
C SER A 45 5.04 -2.97 -5.63
N ILE A 46 4.19 -3.70 -6.37
CA ILE A 46 3.15 -4.56 -5.82
C ILE A 46 3.64 -6.00 -5.93
N TRP A 47 3.88 -6.63 -4.77
CA TRP A 47 4.51 -7.93 -4.69
C TRP A 47 3.50 -9.07 -4.84
N TYR A 48 3.99 -10.31 -4.84
CA TYR A 48 3.24 -11.49 -5.27
C TYR A 48 1.93 -11.69 -4.49
N ASN A 49 0.87 -12.04 -5.22
CA ASN A 49 -0.45 -12.37 -4.68
C ASN A 49 -1.16 -11.25 -3.91
N CYS A 50 -0.80 -9.99 -4.13
CA CYS A 50 -1.51 -8.87 -3.55
C CYS A 50 -2.88 -8.65 -4.22
N VAL A 51 -3.84 -8.13 -3.45
CA VAL A 51 -5.15 -7.70 -3.95
C VAL A 51 -5.33 -6.22 -3.67
N ILE A 52 -5.47 -5.42 -4.73
CA ILE A 52 -5.79 -3.99 -4.66
C ILE A 52 -7.17 -3.83 -5.29
N ARG A 53 -8.20 -3.57 -4.49
CA ARG A 53 -9.57 -3.50 -4.98
C ARG A 53 -10.25 -2.19 -4.60
N ALA A 54 -10.70 -1.45 -5.61
CA ALA A 54 -11.36 -0.16 -5.51
C ALA A 54 -12.69 -0.15 -6.28
N ASP A 55 -13.57 -1.05 -5.91
CA ASP A 55 -14.88 -1.26 -6.55
C ASP A 55 -15.98 -0.36 -5.98
N VAL A 56 -15.84 0.11 -4.74
CA VAL A 56 -16.84 0.92 -4.04
C VAL A 56 -16.38 2.36 -3.75
N ASN A 57 -15.08 2.64 -3.86
CA ASN A 57 -14.46 3.94 -3.70
C ASN A 57 -13.16 3.95 -4.50
N ARG A 58 -12.18 4.76 -4.17
CA ARG A 58 -10.89 4.82 -4.86
C ARG A 58 -9.72 4.39 -3.97
N VAL A 59 -8.66 3.90 -4.62
CA VAL A 59 -7.34 3.64 -4.02
C VAL A 59 -6.29 4.42 -4.81
N VAL A 60 -5.46 5.19 -4.12
CA VAL A 60 -4.33 5.93 -4.70
C VAL A 60 -3.05 5.49 -4.01
N ILE A 61 -2.01 5.17 -4.79
CA ILE A 61 -0.71 4.72 -4.30
C ILE A 61 0.36 5.61 -4.90
N GLY A 62 1.04 6.38 -4.06
CA GLY A 62 2.10 7.31 -4.40
C GLY A 62 3.39 6.62 -4.84
N ALA A 63 4.28 7.40 -5.46
CA ALA A 63 5.53 6.93 -6.05
C ALA A 63 6.42 6.13 -5.07
N ARG A 64 7.16 5.14 -5.58
CA ARG A 64 8.17 4.34 -4.84
C ARG A 64 7.64 3.55 -3.64
N THR A 65 6.33 3.56 -3.41
CA THR A 65 5.67 2.77 -2.38
C THR A 65 5.76 1.28 -2.70
N ASN A 66 5.96 0.45 -1.67
CA ASN A 66 5.96 -1.00 -1.85
C ASN A 66 4.86 -1.66 -1.01
N ILE A 67 4.15 -2.61 -1.62
CA ILE A 67 3.10 -3.42 -0.98
C ILE A 67 3.51 -4.86 -1.11
N GLN A 68 3.91 -5.46 0.02
CA GLN A 68 4.56 -6.76 0.03
C GLN A 68 3.55 -7.92 -0.03
N ASP A 69 4.09 -9.09 -0.33
CA ASP A 69 3.37 -10.31 -0.72
C ASP A 69 2.13 -10.60 0.13
N GLY A 70 1.03 -10.97 -0.54
CA GLY A 70 -0.21 -11.39 0.09
C GLY A 70 -1.00 -10.28 0.79
N SER A 71 -0.58 -9.03 0.69
CA SER A 71 -1.29 -7.90 1.30
C SER A 71 -2.57 -7.56 0.55
N VAL A 72 -3.56 -7.04 1.29
CA VAL A 72 -4.84 -6.60 0.73
C VAL A 72 -5.04 -5.12 1.00
N VAL A 73 -5.36 -4.36 -0.06
CA VAL A 73 -5.73 -2.95 0.01
C VAL A 73 -7.14 -2.78 -0.51
N HIS A 74 -8.00 -2.19 0.29
CA HIS A 74 -9.39 -1.91 -0.08
C HIS A 74 -9.84 -0.56 0.48
N CYS A 75 -11.06 -0.15 0.20
CA CYS A 75 -11.68 1.11 0.60
C CYS A 75 -13.11 0.89 1.09
N ASP A 76 -13.67 1.85 1.82
CA ASP A 76 -15.07 1.79 2.29
C ASP A 76 -15.98 2.64 1.40
N SER A 77 -17.22 2.18 1.22
CA SER A 77 -18.21 2.82 0.37
C SER A 77 -18.80 4.09 0.98
N PRO A 78 -19.27 5.04 0.16
CA PRO A 78 -20.19 6.08 0.59
C PRO A 78 -21.41 5.50 1.32
N LYS A 79 -21.86 6.18 2.40
CA LYS A 79 -23.02 5.77 3.19
C LYS A 79 -23.70 6.97 3.85
N PRO A 80 -24.97 6.85 4.30
CA PRO A 80 -25.64 7.92 5.04
C PRO A 80 -24.79 8.40 6.21
N GLY A 81 -24.63 9.73 6.33
CA GLY A 81 -23.75 10.35 7.33
C GLY A 81 -22.27 10.38 6.97
N ARG A 82 -21.86 9.72 5.87
CA ARG A 82 -20.50 9.75 5.32
C ARG A 82 -20.53 9.60 3.80
N PRO A 83 -20.92 10.63 3.07
CA PRO A 83 -21.11 10.57 1.61
C PRO A 83 -19.81 10.29 0.85
N GLU A 84 -18.64 10.60 1.41
CA GLU A 84 -17.33 10.33 0.80
C GLU A 84 -16.87 8.87 1.03
N GLY A 85 -17.48 8.13 1.96
CA GLY A 85 -16.94 6.87 2.44
C GLY A 85 -15.55 7.03 3.06
N TYR A 86 -14.73 6.00 2.93
CA TYR A 86 -13.30 6.07 3.24
C TYR A 86 -12.49 5.58 2.04
N PRO A 87 -11.97 6.48 1.18
CA PRO A 87 -10.95 6.09 0.20
C PRO A 87 -9.70 5.58 0.92
N THR A 88 -8.88 4.82 0.22
CA THR A 88 -7.54 4.49 0.70
C THR A 88 -6.53 5.32 -0.07
N VAL A 89 -5.82 6.19 0.64
CA VAL A 89 -4.82 7.09 0.07
C VAL A 89 -3.46 6.76 0.70
N ILE A 90 -2.53 6.33 -0.13
CA ILE A 90 -1.18 5.94 0.27
C ILE A 90 -0.21 6.90 -0.41
N GLY A 91 0.60 7.59 0.38
CA GLY A 91 1.61 8.55 -0.05
C GLY A 91 2.79 7.91 -0.77
N GLU A 92 3.84 8.68 -0.91
CA GLU A 92 5.09 8.26 -1.53
C GLU A 92 6.01 7.56 -0.51
N ASP A 93 6.88 6.67 -1.00
CA ASP A 93 7.89 5.98 -0.19
C ASP A 93 7.32 5.21 1.02
N VAL A 94 6.05 4.78 0.97
CA VAL A 94 5.41 4.00 2.02
C VAL A 94 5.82 2.53 1.93
N LEU A 95 6.04 1.88 3.08
CA LEU A 95 6.28 0.45 3.15
C LEU A 95 5.10 -0.26 3.82
N ILE A 96 4.47 -1.17 3.09
CA ILE A 96 3.43 -2.06 3.60
C ILE A 96 3.97 -3.49 3.59
N GLY A 97 4.21 -4.03 4.78
CA GLY A 97 4.79 -5.35 4.98
C GLY A 97 3.89 -6.50 4.53
N HIS A 98 4.48 -7.68 4.36
CA HIS A 98 3.78 -8.89 3.92
C HIS A 98 2.50 -9.18 4.72
N MET A 99 1.46 -9.68 4.05
CA MET A 99 0.20 -10.11 4.67
C MET A 99 -0.53 -9.01 5.45
N ALA A 100 -0.28 -7.74 5.16
CA ALA A 100 -0.99 -6.63 5.80
C ALA A 100 -2.38 -6.41 5.18
N MET A 101 -3.32 -5.90 6.00
CA MET A 101 -4.64 -5.44 5.58
C MET A 101 -4.70 -3.91 5.74
N VAL A 102 -4.92 -3.19 4.64
CA VAL A 102 -5.05 -1.72 4.62
C VAL A 102 -6.41 -1.36 4.04
N HIS A 103 -7.25 -0.73 4.83
CA HIS A 103 -8.65 -0.50 4.46
C HIS A 103 -9.11 0.91 4.88
N GLY A 104 -9.60 1.69 3.90
CA GLY A 104 -10.29 2.97 4.13
C GLY A 104 -9.48 3.99 4.95
N CYS A 105 -8.19 4.17 4.68
CA CYS A 105 -7.28 4.95 5.52
C CYS A 105 -6.33 5.84 4.71
N THR A 106 -5.64 6.74 5.40
CA THR A 106 -4.60 7.59 4.84
C THR A 106 -3.23 7.25 5.43
N LEU A 107 -2.28 6.92 4.56
CA LEU A 107 -0.88 6.72 4.93
C LEU A 107 -0.08 7.84 4.27
N HIS A 108 0.50 8.73 5.06
CA HIS A 108 1.34 9.82 4.55
C HIS A 108 2.72 9.29 4.12
N ASP A 109 3.49 10.14 3.46
CA ASP A 109 4.80 9.77 2.90
C ASP A 109 5.70 9.16 3.97
N HIS A 110 6.44 8.12 3.58
CA HIS A 110 7.32 7.35 4.47
C HIS A 110 6.62 6.63 5.63
N ALA A 111 5.28 6.51 5.64
CA ALA A 111 4.60 5.69 6.64
C ALA A 111 5.00 4.21 6.55
N PHE A 112 4.97 3.52 7.67
CA PHE A 112 5.29 2.10 7.75
C PHE A 112 4.13 1.29 8.35
N VAL A 113 3.72 0.26 7.64
CA VAL A 113 2.76 -0.75 8.11
C VAL A 113 3.49 -2.09 8.21
N GLY A 114 3.67 -2.59 9.42
CA GLY A 114 4.40 -3.84 9.69
C GLY A 114 3.71 -5.08 9.13
N LEU A 115 4.46 -6.17 9.01
CA LEU A 115 3.98 -7.47 8.51
C LEU A 115 2.74 -7.95 9.29
N GLY A 116 1.73 -8.43 8.59
CA GLY A 116 0.50 -8.97 9.20
C GLY A 116 -0.32 -7.95 10.01
N SER A 117 -0.06 -6.66 9.84
CA SER A 117 -0.79 -5.60 10.53
C SER A 117 -2.13 -5.31 9.87
N ILE A 118 -3.03 -4.69 10.62
CA ILE A 118 -4.36 -4.28 10.16
C ILE A 118 -4.53 -2.78 10.40
N VAL A 119 -4.86 -2.03 9.35
CA VAL A 119 -5.25 -0.62 9.40
C VAL A 119 -6.65 -0.51 8.83
N ILE A 120 -7.60 0.05 9.60
CA ILE A 120 -9.01 0.12 9.20
C ILE A 120 -9.53 1.56 9.10
N ASP A 121 -10.79 1.70 8.75
CA ASP A 121 -11.46 2.90 8.29
C ASP A 121 -11.17 4.16 9.10
N GLY A 122 -10.85 5.24 8.37
CA GLY A 122 -10.60 6.56 8.93
C GLY A 122 -9.31 6.68 9.73
N CYS A 123 -8.45 5.65 9.71
CA CYS A 123 -7.13 5.76 10.32
C CYS A 123 -6.20 6.65 9.49
N THR A 124 -5.26 7.28 10.17
CA THR A 124 -4.16 8.02 9.56
C THR A 124 -2.84 7.57 10.17
N ILE A 125 -1.84 7.35 9.32
CA ILE A 125 -0.44 7.23 9.75
C ILE A 125 0.30 8.40 9.12
N GLU A 126 0.75 9.31 9.99
CA GLU A 126 1.50 10.51 9.57
C GLU A 126 2.89 10.13 9.07
N SER A 127 3.57 11.10 8.44
CA SER A 127 4.89 10.87 7.83
C SER A 127 5.90 10.29 8.82
N ASP A 128 6.63 9.25 8.38
CA ASP A 128 7.56 8.46 9.21
C ASP A 128 6.89 7.79 10.43
N GLY A 129 5.55 7.78 10.54
CA GLY A 129 4.84 7.02 11.55
C GLY A 129 4.89 5.52 11.28
N MET A 130 4.97 4.69 12.32
CA MET A 130 5.12 3.25 12.20
C MET A 130 4.09 2.46 13.00
N LEU A 131 3.41 1.53 12.34
CA LEU A 131 2.62 0.48 12.96
C LEU A 131 3.45 -0.81 12.98
N ALA A 132 3.73 -1.36 14.16
CA ALA A 132 4.56 -2.56 14.31
C ALA A 132 3.91 -3.80 13.71
N ALA A 133 4.73 -4.82 13.39
CA ALA A 133 4.26 -6.10 12.87
C ALA A 133 3.17 -6.73 13.75
N GLY A 134 2.14 -7.30 13.11
CA GLY A 134 1.01 -7.94 13.79
C GLY A 134 0.08 -6.99 14.55
N ALA A 135 0.31 -5.69 14.53
CA ALA A 135 -0.52 -4.72 15.25
C ALA A 135 -1.85 -4.45 14.53
N MET A 136 -2.82 -3.90 15.26
CA MET A 136 -4.12 -3.48 14.70
C MET A 136 -4.43 -2.04 15.09
N LEU A 137 -4.44 -1.15 14.11
CA LEU A 137 -4.89 0.23 14.27
C LEU A 137 -6.41 0.30 14.07
N THR A 138 -7.13 0.55 15.15
CA THR A 138 -8.59 0.57 15.15
C THR A 138 -9.15 1.88 14.60
N ALA A 139 -10.37 1.82 14.07
CA ALA A 139 -11.01 2.90 13.30
C ALA A 139 -10.82 4.30 13.90
N GLY A 140 -10.51 5.26 13.02
CA GLY A 140 -10.37 6.67 13.36
C GLY A 140 -9.14 7.03 14.19
N LYS A 141 -8.19 6.11 14.38
CA LYS A 141 -6.95 6.38 15.12
C LYS A 141 -5.90 7.03 14.24
N VAL A 142 -5.08 7.86 14.87
CA VAL A 142 -3.97 8.56 14.22
C VAL A 142 -2.66 8.15 14.87
N ILE A 143 -1.73 7.64 14.08
CA ILE A 143 -0.32 7.52 14.46
C ILE A 143 0.34 8.83 14.05
N GLY A 144 0.85 9.58 15.03
CA GLY A 144 1.55 10.83 14.77
C GLY A 144 2.88 10.61 14.03
N ALA A 145 3.39 11.69 13.44
CA ALA A 145 4.68 11.66 12.75
C ALA A 145 5.78 11.15 13.68
N ARG A 146 6.62 10.24 13.14
CA ARG A 146 7.77 9.67 13.86
C ARG A 146 7.39 8.91 15.14
N GLN A 147 6.17 8.35 15.23
CA GLN A 147 5.71 7.53 16.35
C GLN A 147 5.69 6.05 15.99
N LEU A 148 6.07 5.20 16.95
CA LEU A 148 5.86 3.76 16.90
C LEU A 148 4.64 3.38 17.74
N TRP A 149 3.71 2.68 17.11
CA TRP A 149 2.55 2.07 17.77
C TRP A 149 2.57 0.56 17.64
N MET A 150 2.21 -0.16 18.70
CA MET A 150 2.26 -1.63 18.78
C MET A 150 1.02 -2.20 19.47
N GLY A 151 0.73 -3.47 19.17
CA GLY A 151 -0.30 -4.27 19.87
C GLY A 151 -1.65 -4.34 19.15
N ARG A 152 -2.59 -5.07 19.74
CA ARG A 152 -3.98 -5.25 19.28
C ARG A 152 -4.94 -5.02 20.44
N PRO A 153 -5.59 -3.84 20.55
CA PRO A 153 -5.45 -2.65 19.69
C PRO A 153 -4.09 -1.97 19.85
N ALA A 154 -3.61 -1.33 18.76
CA ALA A 154 -2.35 -0.62 18.78
C ALA A 154 -2.41 0.61 19.68
N LYS A 155 -1.31 0.85 20.41
CA LYS A 155 -1.11 2.00 21.27
C LYS A 155 0.27 2.60 21.01
N TYR A 156 0.40 3.89 21.28
CA TYR A 156 1.69 4.58 21.28
C TYR A 156 2.69 3.85 22.18
N THR A 157 3.88 3.66 21.68
CA THR A 157 4.97 2.99 22.42
C THR A 157 6.14 3.93 22.67
N ARG A 158 6.62 4.63 21.64
CA ARG A 158 7.73 5.58 21.73
C ARG A 158 7.84 6.42 20.47
N ASP A 159 8.60 7.49 20.52
CA ASP A 159 9.06 8.19 19.33
C ASP A 159 10.19 7.44 18.65
N LEU A 160 10.35 7.67 17.35
CA LEU A 160 11.39 7.10 16.53
C LEU A 160 12.60 8.02 16.46
N ASP A 161 13.78 7.48 16.64
CA ASP A 161 15.05 8.18 16.45
C ASP A 161 15.41 8.29 14.97
N ASP A 162 16.36 9.18 14.65
CA ASP A 162 16.80 9.44 13.27
C ASP A 162 17.44 8.19 12.63
N GLY A 163 18.09 7.35 13.43
CA GLY A 163 18.69 6.10 12.94
C GLY A 163 17.63 5.11 12.45
N THR A 164 16.55 4.94 13.22
CA THR A 164 15.41 4.09 12.84
C THR A 164 14.75 4.61 11.56
N ILE A 165 14.54 5.91 11.44
CA ILE A 165 13.93 6.53 10.26
C ILE A 165 14.83 6.37 9.04
N ALA A 166 16.12 6.63 9.17
CA ALA A 166 17.09 6.48 8.08
C ALA A 166 17.15 5.02 7.58
N ALA A 167 17.16 4.05 8.49
CA ALA A 167 17.14 2.62 8.15
C ALA A 167 15.85 2.23 7.40
N HIS A 168 14.70 2.76 7.84
CA HIS A 168 13.43 2.54 7.15
C HIS A 168 13.46 3.09 5.72
N ARG A 169 13.86 4.35 5.54
CA ARG A 169 13.94 4.99 4.22
C ARG A 169 14.90 4.26 3.29
N ALA A 170 16.04 3.77 3.81
CA ALA A 170 16.97 2.93 3.04
C ALA A 170 16.34 1.59 2.63
N SER A 171 15.49 1.01 3.48
CA SER A 171 14.74 -0.21 3.14
C SER A 171 13.76 0.03 1.99
N VAL A 172 13.00 1.13 2.01
CA VAL A 172 12.08 1.50 0.92
C VAL A 172 12.83 1.68 -0.40
N ALA A 173 13.95 2.43 -0.40
CA ALA A 173 14.77 2.62 -1.59
C ALA A 173 15.27 1.29 -2.18
N ARG A 174 15.59 0.30 -1.32
CA ARG A 174 15.98 -1.05 -1.78
C ARG A 174 14.83 -1.78 -2.47
N TYR A 175 13.58 -1.60 -2.03
CA TYR A 175 12.43 -2.22 -2.68
C TYR A 175 12.18 -1.70 -4.10
N VAL A 176 12.54 -0.45 -4.41
CA VAL A 176 12.53 0.05 -5.78
C VAL A 176 13.51 -0.74 -6.66
N ILE A 177 14.73 -0.97 -6.16
CA ILE A 177 15.76 -1.76 -6.87
C ILE A 177 15.28 -3.21 -7.04
N ASN A 178 14.85 -3.84 -5.95
CA ASN A 178 14.36 -5.22 -5.97
C ASN A 178 13.20 -5.39 -6.98
N GLY A 179 12.27 -4.43 -7.05
CA GLY A 179 11.17 -4.48 -8.01
C GLY A 179 11.66 -4.49 -9.46
N ARG A 180 12.68 -3.68 -9.78
CA ARG A 180 13.33 -3.67 -11.12
C ARG A 180 14.05 -4.99 -11.42
N ASP A 181 14.75 -5.54 -10.44
CA ASP A 181 15.46 -6.82 -10.58
C ASP A 181 14.49 -7.98 -10.83
N HIS A 182 13.37 -8.02 -10.07
CA HIS A 182 12.32 -9.01 -10.28
C HIS A 182 11.64 -8.85 -11.63
N ALA A 183 11.37 -7.62 -12.08
CA ALA A 183 10.84 -7.37 -13.41
C ALA A 183 11.75 -7.94 -14.48
N ALA A 184 13.05 -7.62 -14.45
CA ALA A 184 14.04 -8.11 -15.40
C ALA A 184 14.14 -9.65 -15.38
N ALA A 185 14.15 -10.27 -14.20
CA ALA A 185 14.21 -11.73 -14.07
C ALA A 185 12.98 -12.46 -14.61
N LEU A 186 11.80 -11.85 -14.53
CA LEU A 186 10.57 -12.41 -15.08
C LEU A 186 10.48 -12.24 -16.58
N ASP A 187 10.98 -11.11 -17.12
CA ASP A 187 11.01 -10.84 -18.56
C ASP A 187 12.04 -11.73 -19.30
N ALA A 188 13.11 -12.14 -18.62
CA ALA A 188 14.11 -13.06 -19.19
C ALA A 188 13.61 -14.52 -19.34
N LYS A 189 12.47 -14.87 -18.78
CA LYS A 189 11.88 -16.23 -18.83
C LYS A 189 10.75 -16.35 -19.85
N GLY A 190 10.33 -15.27 -20.46
CA GLY A 190 9.29 -15.22 -21.52
C GLY A 190 9.92 -15.18 -22.88
#